data_5a405a33020c7a26776fb1960b2aba88
#
_entry.id   5a405a33020c7a26776fb1960b2aba88
#
_cell.length_a   1.000
_cell.length_b   1.000
_cell.length_c   1.000
_cell.angle_alpha   90.00
_cell.angle_beta   90.00
_cell.angle_gamma   90.00
#
_symmetry.space_group_name_H-M   'P 1'
#
loop_
_entity.id
_entity.type
_entity.pdbx_description
1 polymer ?
#
loop_
_entity_poly.entity_id
_entity_poly.type
_entity_poly.pdbx_seq_one_letter_code
_entity_poly.pdbx_strand_id
1 'polypeptide(L)'
;NVPKSVEFTSVEQAVAHYPLFEGRAVVIKPKSTNYGLGITIFQQGVTNREDFTKAIEIAFREDKEVMVEDYLVGTEYRFFVLGDETLAVLLRVPANVVGDGVKTVRELVTEKNTDPLRGDGSRSPLKKIALGDIELLQLKEQGLTPDSVPASGQIVQLRANSNISTGGDSIDMTDQMHDSYKQLAVGIAHAMRAKVCGVDLIIPDLTKPAEPSLSSWGVIEANFNPMMMMHIFPYQGKSRRLTKNVIKMLFPEVV
;
A
#
# COMPACT_ATOMS: atom_id res chain seq x y z
N ASN A 1 1.27 14.52 -10.56
CA ASN A 1 0.41 13.57 -11.29
C ASN A 1 -0.52 12.87 -10.30
N VAL A 2 -1.83 13.01 -10.51
CA VAL A 2 -2.88 12.33 -9.73
C VAL A 2 -3.72 11.55 -10.74
N PRO A 3 -4.15 10.30 -10.44
CA PRO A 3 -5.02 9.56 -11.35
C PRO A 3 -6.30 10.35 -11.62
N LYS A 4 -6.80 10.29 -12.86
CA LYS A 4 -8.10 10.87 -13.16
C LYS A 4 -9.17 10.06 -12.44
N SER A 5 -10.08 10.72 -11.76
CA SER A 5 -11.14 10.08 -11.00
C SER A 5 -12.51 10.67 -11.34
N VAL A 6 -13.53 9.85 -11.15
CA VAL A 6 -14.95 10.26 -11.19
C VAL A 6 -15.56 9.82 -9.86
N GLU A 7 -16.27 10.73 -9.21
CA GLU A 7 -16.93 10.50 -7.94
C GLU A 7 -18.42 10.23 -8.13
N PHE A 8 -18.96 9.33 -7.31
CA PHE A 8 -20.36 8.91 -7.35
C PHE A 8 -20.95 8.90 -5.93
N THR A 9 -22.23 9.25 -5.85
CA THR A 9 -22.98 9.28 -4.59
C THR A 9 -24.12 8.25 -4.56
N SER A 10 -24.30 7.47 -5.63
CA SER A 10 -25.21 6.33 -5.67
C SER A 10 -24.71 5.23 -6.60
N VAL A 11 -25.13 3.99 -6.32
CA VAL A 11 -24.82 2.80 -7.13
C VAL A 11 -25.36 2.97 -8.55
N GLU A 12 -26.61 3.45 -8.68
CA GLU A 12 -27.28 3.63 -9.97
C GLU A 12 -26.52 4.60 -10.86
N GLN A 13 -26.06 5.72 -10.28
CA GLN A 13 -25.25 6.71 -11.00
C GLN A 13 -23.94 6.10 -11.49
N ALA A 14 -23.21 5.40 -10.61
CA ALA A 14 -21.94 4.76 -10.98
C ALA A 14 -22.12 3.71 -12.07
N VAL A 15 -23.12 2.84 -11.94
CA VAL A 15 -23.41 1.77 -12.90
C VAL A 15 -23.89 2.32 -14.26
N ALA A 16 -24.59 3.46 -14.29
CA ALA A 16 -24.97 4.14 -15.53
C ALA A 16 -23.74 4.66 -16.30
N HIS A 17 -22.64 4.97 -15.59
CA HIS A 17 -21.37 5.42 -16.18
C HIS A 17 -20.43 4.27 -16.58
N TYR A 18 -20.80 3.01 -16.41
CA TYR A 18 -20.00 1.84 -16.83
C TYR A 18 -19.37 1.98 -18.23
N PRO A 19 -20.08 2.48 -19.28
CA PRO A 19 -19.48 2.59 -20.62
C PRO A 19 -18.22 3.48 -20.69
N LEU A 20 -18.01 4.38 -19.73
CA LEU A 20 -16.80 5.21 -19.65
C LEU A 20 -15.58 4.42 -19.16
N PHE A 21 -15.79 3.30 -18.49
CA PHE A 21 -14.76 2.50 -17.85
C PHE A 21 -14.53 1.13 -18.52
N GLU A 22 -15.42 0.74 -19.43
CA GLU A 22 -15.31 -0.54 -20.15
C GLU A 22 -13.96 -0.65 -20.88
N GLY A 23 -13.26 -1.76 -20.68
CA GLY A 23 -11.93 -2.03 -21.23
C GLY A 23 -10.78 -1.28 -20.54
N ARG A 24 -11.06 -0.34 -19.63
CA ARG A 24 -10.02 0.44 -18.93
C ARG A 24 -9.59 -0.23 -17.64
N ALA A 25 -8.29 -0.13 -17.35
CA ALA A 25 -7.76 -0.48 -16.03
C ALA A 25 -8.13 0.62 -15.03
N VAL A 26 -8.86 0.26 -13.98
CA VAL A 26 -9.38 1.21 -12.98
C VAL A 26 -9.31 0.66 -11.56
N VAL A 27 -9.34 1.58 -10.61
CA VAL A 27 -9.50 1.30 -9.18
C VAL A 27 -10.84 1.87 -8.73
N ILE A 28 -11.67 1.03 -8.13
CA ILE A 28 -12.93 1.41 -7.49
C ILE A 28 -12.70 1.40 -5.98
N LYS A 29 -12.96 2.53 -5.32
CA LYS A 29 -12.70 2.65 -3.88
C LYS A 29 -13.68 3.60 -3.19
N PRO A 30 -13.96 3.40 -1.90
CA PRO A 30 -14.59 4.39 -1.05
C PRO A 30 -13.75 5.66 -0.99
N LYS A 31 -14.36 6.82 -0.84
CA LYS A 31 -13.65 8.11 -0.81
C LYS A 31 -12.94 8.36 0.52
N SER A 32 -13.51 7.91 1.64
CA SER A 32 -13.08 8.30 2.99
C SER A 32 -12.92 7.11 3.94
N THR A 33 -12.37 5.98 3.47
CA THR A 33 -12.11 4.81 4.33
C THR A 33 -10.63 4.61 4.62
N ASN A 34 -10.35 3.87 5.71
CA ASN A 34 -9.01 3.49 6.11
C ASN A 34 -8.77 2.00 5.82
N TYR A 35 -7.50 1.59 5.82
CA TYR A 35 -7.04 0.19 5.74
C TYR A 35 -7.36 -0.54 4.44
N GLY A 36 -7.73 0.16 3.36
CA GLY A 36 -8.01 -0.45 2.06
C GLY A 36 -9.32 -1.25 2.00
N LEU A 37 -10.28 -0.94 2.88
CA LEU A 37 -11.61 -1.55 2.85
C LEU A 37 -12.39 -1.10 1.61
N GLY A 38 -13.10 -2.02 0.98
CA GLY A 38 -13.97 -1.71 -0.16
C GLY A 38 -13.24 -1.40 -1.48
N ILE A 39 -11.91 -1.58 -1.55
CA ILE A 39 -11.14 -1.33 -2.78
C ILE A 39 -11.18 -2.54 -3.70
N THR A 40 -11.52 -2.31 -4.97
CA THR A 40 -11.44 -3.30 -6.05
C THR A 40 -10.57 -2.75 -7.19
N ILE A 41 -9.64 -3.55 -7.69
CA ILE A 41 -8.70 -3.18 -8.74
C ILE A 41 -8.94 -4.03 -9.98
N PHE A 42 -9.24 -3.38 -11.11
CA PHE A 42 -9.34 -4.00 -12.43
C PHE A 42 -8.08 -3.71 -13.23
N GLN A 43 -7.00 -4.42 -12.93
CA GLN A 43 -5.69 -4.17 -13.53
C GLN A 43 -5.65 -4.49 -15.04
N GLN A 44 -6.42 -5.48 -15.48
CA GLN A 44 -6.51 -5.90 -16.91
C GLN A 44 -7.68 -5.23 -17.65
N GLY A 45 -8.35 -4.28 -17.01
CA GLY A 45 -9.54 -3.60 -17.53
C GLY A 45 -10.85 -4.21 -17.05
N VAL A 46 -11.86 -3.38 -17.00
CA VAL A 46 -13.23 -3.80 -16.68
C VAL A 46 -13.86 -4.44 -17.93
N THR A 47 -14.09 -5.75 -17.87
CA THR A 47 -14.57 -6.52 -19.04
C THR A 47 -16.07 -6.82 -19.03
N ASN A 48 -16.72 -6.72 -17.86
CA ASN A 48 -18.16 -6.92 -17.78
C ASN A 48 -18.82 -6.00 -16.74
N ARG A 49 -20.09 -5.67 -17.00
CA ARG A 49 -20.87 -4.75 -16.17
C ARG A 49 -21.24 -5.35 -14.80
N GLU A 50 -21.40 -6.66 -14.70
CA GLU A 50 -21.79 -7.31 -13.45
C GLU A 50 -20.68 -7.20 -12.40
N ASP A 51 -19.41 -7.47 -12.76
CA ASP A 51 -18.27 -7.34 -11.86
C ASP A 51 -18.02 -5.88 -11.49
N PHE A 52 -18.19 -4.95 -12.42
CA PHE A 52 -18.15 -3.51 -12.12
C PHE A 52 -19.22 -3.13 -11.09
N THR A 53 -20.46 -3.59 -11.28
CA THR A 53 -21.57 -3.32 -10.37
C THR A 53 -21.28 -3.85 -8.97
N LYS A 54 -20.81 -5.11 -8.86
CA LYS A 54 -20.42 -5.72 -7.58
C LYS A 54 -19.33 -4.91 -6.87
N ALA A 55 -18.30 -4.47 -7.62
CA ALA A 55 -17.23 -3.65 -7.06
C ALA A 55 -17.73 -2.30 -6.54
N ILE A 56 -18.63 -1.64 -7.27
CA ILE A 56 -19.31 -0.41 -6.84
C ILE A 56 -20.12 -0.65 -5.56
N GLU A 57 -20.93 -1.72 -5.51
CA GLU A 57 -21.71 -2.08 -4.32
C GLU A 57 -20.85 -2.37 -3.10
N ILE A 58 -19.71 -3.05 -3.29
CA ILE A 58 -18.75 -3.31 -2.22
C ILE A 58 -18.21 -1.98 -1.67
N ALA A 59 -17.82 -1.05 -2.54
CA ALA A 59 -17.30 0.24 -2.12
C ALA A 59 -18.38 1.09 -1.40
N PHE A 60 -19.63 1.09 -1.85
CA PHE A 60 -20.75 1.79 -1.21
C PHE A 60 -21.18 1.20 0.14
N ARG A 61 -20.79 -0.03 0.47
CA ARG A 61 -21.00 -0.58 1.83
C ARG A 61 -20.08 0.07 2.87
N GLU A 62 -18.95 0.59 2.43
CA GLU A 62 -17.92 1.18 3.29
C GLU A 62 -18.04 2.71 3.39
N ASP A 63 -18.54 3.38 2.35
CA ASP A 63 -18.72 4.84 2.32
C ASP A 63 -19.91 5.25 1.44
N LYS A 64 -20.51 6.39 1.74
CA LYS A 64 -21.56 7.03 0.95
C LYS A 64 -21.07 7.68 -0.35
N GLU A 65 -19.78 7.86 -0.51
CA GLU A 65 -19.11 8.41 -1.69
C GLU A 65 -18.06 7.41 -2.22
N VAL A 66 -18.14 7.09 -3.51
CA VAL A 66 -17.26 6.14 -4.18
C VAL A 66 -16.54 6.82 -5.33
N MET A 67 -15.28 6.49 -5.51
CA MET A 67 -14.44 6.97 -6.62
C MET A 67 -14.09 5.82 -7.55
N VAL A 68 -14.15 6.09 -8.86
CA VAL A 68 -13.54 5.25 -9.90
C VAL A 68 -12.39 6.05 -10.51
N GLU A 69 -11.17 5.55 -10.38
CA GLU A 69 -9.97 6.24 -10.85
C GLU A 69 -9.14 5.38 -11.79
N ASP A 70 -8.32 6.01 -12.63
CA ASP A 70 -7.39 5.31 -13.50
C ASP A 70 -6.39 4.49 -12.68
N TYR A 71 -6.18 3.23 -13.08
CA TYR A 71 -5.13 2.39 -12.49
C TYR A 71 -3.75 2.91 -12.88
N LEU A 72 -2.89 3.09 -11.89
CA LEU A 72 -1.50 3.45 -12.09
C LEU A 72 -0.62 2.20 -12.08
N VAL A 73 0.18 2.03 -13.15
CA VAL A 73 1.13 0.91 -13.23
C VAL A 73 2.40 1.26 -12.46
N GLY A 74 2.83 0.37 -11.58
CA GLY A 74 4.06 0.54 -10.81
C GLY A 74 3.97 -0.07 -9.43
N THR A 75 4.98 0.24 -8.62
CA THR A 75 5.10 -0.20 -7.24
C THR A 75 4.82 0.96 -6.30
N GLU A 76 4.07 0.70 -5.24
CA GLU A 76 3.73 1.70 -4.23
C GLU A 76 4.87 1.86 -3.23
N TYR A 77 5.29 3.13 -3.03
CA TYR A 77 6.28 3.50 -2.03
C TYR A 77 5.72 4.55 -1.06
N ARG A 78 5.97 4.35 0.23
CA ARG A 78 5.65 5.30 1.29
C ARG A 78 6.86 6.18 1.61
N PHE A 79 6.72 7.47 1.40
CA PHE A 79 7.71 8.49 1.75
C PHE A 79 7.37 9.11 3.10
N PHE A 80 8.34 9.24 3.99
CA PHE A 80 8.22 10.01 5.22
C PHE A 80 8.92 11.35 5.05
N VAL A 81 8.15 12.41 5.00
CA VAL A 81 8.64 13.80 4.82
C VAL A 81 8.58 14.52 6.16
N LEU A 82 9.66 15.24 6.50
CA LEU A 82 9.76 16.08 7.67
C LEU A 82 10.36 17.44 7.26
N GLY A 83 9.56 18.52 7.33
CA GLY A 83 9.97 19.83 6.83
C GLY A 83 10.32 19.79 5.35
N ASP A 84 11.59 20.08 5.06
CA ASP A 84 12.12 20.19 3.70
C ASP A 84 12.86 18.93 3.22
N GLU A 85 12.72 17.81 3.94
CA GLU A 85 13.47 16.59 3.66
C GLU A 85 12.60 15.33 3.70
N THR A 86 12.84 14.43 2.74
CA THR A 86 12.36 13.04 2.79
C THR A 86 13.38 12.20 3.56
N LEU A 87 13.05 11.85 4.79
CA LEU A 87 13.94 11.13 5.71
C LEU A 87 13.95 9.62 5.49
N ALA A 88 12.88 9.07 4.94
CA ALA A 88 12.76 7.62 4.72
C ALA A 88 11.79 7.30 3.59
N VAL A 89 12.08 6.21 2.89
CA VAL A 89 11.21 5.63 1.86
C VAL A 89 11.07 4.13 2.12
N LEU A 90 9.85 3.62 2.12
CA LEU A 90 9.55 2.20 2.26
C LEU A 90 8.82 1.65 1.04
N LEU A 91 9.18 0.44 0.66
CA LEU A 91 8.32 -0.47 -0.06
C LEU A 91 7.46 -1.23 0.97
N ARG A 92 6.15 -1.19 0.80
CA ARG A 92 5.22 -2.03 1.55
C ARG A 92 4.86 -3.25 0.72
N VAL A 93 5.12 -4.44 1.26
CA VAL A 93 4.83 -5.71 0.58
C VAL A 93 3.63 -6.35 1.26
N PRO A 94 2.63 -6.82 0.49
CA PRO A 94 1.51 -7.58 1.05
C PRO A 94 1.96 -8.75 1.92
N ALA A 95 1.15 -9.13 2.90
CA ALA A 95 1.40 -10.31 3.70
C ALA A 95 1.66 -11.52 2.80
N ASN A 96 2.79 -12.19 3.00
CA ASN A 96 3.27 -13.28 2.16
C ASN A 96 4.14 -14.25 2.95
N VAL A 97 4.36 -15.43 2.39
CA VAL A 97 5.43 -16.35 2.77
C VAL A 97 6.20 -16.82 1.53
N VAL A 98 7.42 -17.25 1.72
CA VAL A 98 8.26 -17.82 0.64
C VAL A 98 8.38 -19.31 0.88
N GLY A 99 8.01 -20.11 -0.11
CA GLY A 99 8.13 -21.56 -0.07
C GLY A 99 9.57 -22.01 0.08
N ASP A 100 9.79 -23.07 0.83
CA ASP A 100 11.08 -23.75 0.98
C ASP A 100 11.09 -25.15 0.32
N GLY A 101 9.93 -25.57 -0.21
CA GLY A 101 9.73 -26.89 -0.80
C GLY A 101 9.50 -28.00 0.23
N VAL A 102 9.41 -27.69 1.52
CA VAL A 102 9.29 -28.66 2.61
C VAL A 102 8.12 -28.36 3.53
N LYS A 103 8.00 -27.09 3.98
CA LYS A 103 6.97 -26.66 4.93
C LYS A 103 5.68 -26.28 4.23
N THR A 104 4.58 -26.52 4.91
CA THR A 104 3.26 -26.03 4.50
C THR A 104 3.17 -24.51 4.64
N VAL A 105 2.22 -23.88 3.95
CA VAL A 105 1.92 -22.44 4.11
C VAL A 105 1.69 -22.09 5.59
N ARG A 106 0.96 -22.92 6.33
CA ARG A 106 0.68 -22.73 7.77
C ARG A 106 1.96 -22.71 8.61
N GLU A 107 2.88 -23.64 8.36
CA GLU A 107 4.17 -23.71 9.06
C GLU A 107 5.04 -22.50 8.73
N LEU A 108 5.10 -22.10 7.44
CA LEU A 108 5.82 -20.90 7.01
C LEU A 108 5.26 -19.62 7.64
N VAL A 109 3.94 -19.48 7.75
CA VAL A 109 3.30 -18.36 8.46
C VAL A 109 3.66 -18.38 9.96
N THR A 110 3.61 -19.56 10.58
CA THR A 110 3.96 -19.72 12.00
C THR A 110 5.41 -19.31 12.24
N GLU A 111 6.32 -19.78 11.41
CA GLU A 111 7.75 -19.43 11.48
C GLU A 111 7.96 -17.91 11.25
N LYS A 112 7.38 -17.33 10.20
CA LYS A 112 7.50 -15.89 9.92
C LYS A 112 6.94 -15.03 11.06
N ASN A 113 5.93 -15.51 11.76
CA ASN A 113 5.35 -14.84 12.92
C ASN A 113 6.22 -14.94 14.21
N THR A 114 7.30 -15.71 14.21
CA THR A 114 8.28 -15.73 15.30
C THR A 114 9.24 -14.54 15.24
N ASP A 115 9.26 -13.79 14.14
CA ASP A 115 10.08 -12.58 14.02
C ASP A 115 9.75 -11.59 15.16
N PRO A 116 10.75 -11.12 15.93
CA PRO A 116 10.53 -10.23 17.07
C PRO A 116 9.90 -8.87 16.72
N LEU A 117 9.95 -8.46 15.45
CA LEU A 117 9.26 -7.27 14.97
C LEU A 117 7.75 -7.47 14.82
N ARG A 118 7.27 -8.73 14.77
CA ARG A 118 5.85 -9.08 14.61
C ARG A 118 5.15 -9.31 15.94
N GLY A 119 3.99 -8.73 16.08
CA GLY A 119 3.16 -8.91 17.27
C GLY A 119 1.75 -8.37 17.12
N ASP A 120 0.88 -8.71 18.08
CA ASP A 120 -0.53 -8.31 18.08
C ASP A 120 -0.75 -6.94 18.75
N GLY A 121 0.23 -6.48 19.53
CA GLY A 121 0.16 -5.23 20.29
C GLY A 121 0.38 -3.97 19.45
N SER A 122 -0.07 -2.83 19.96
CA SER A 122 0.13 -1.51 19.34
C SER A 122 1.60 -1.08 19.27
N ARG A 123 2.47 -1.72 20.04
CA ARG A 123 3.92 -1.43 20.07
C ARG A 123 4.73 -2.26 19.08
N SER A 124 4.12 -3.24 18.40
CA SER A 124 4.81 -4.07 17.42
C SER A 124 4.92 -3.32 16.10
N PRO A 125 6.11 -3.17 15.52
CA PRO A 125 6.33 -2.51 14.23
C PRO A 125 5.54 -3.16 13.10
N LEU A 126 5.48 -4.49 13.11
CA LEU A 126 4.74 -5.31 12.15
C LEU A 126 3.67 -6.11 12.87
N LYS A 127 2.58 -6.41 12.17
CA LYS A 127 1.54 -7.31 12.67
C LYS A 127 1.82 -8.75 12.28
N LYS A 128 1.36 -9.68 13.12
CA LYS A 128 1.34 -11.10 12.76
C LYS A 128 0.45 -11.32 11.55
N ILE A 129 0.86 -12.24 10.72
CA ILE A 129 0.07 -12.74 9.59
C ILE A 129 -0.99 -13.67 10.16
N ALA A 130 -2.26 -13.40 9.85
CA ALA A 130 -3.36 -14.29 10.16
C ALA A 130 -3.53 -15.34 9.04
N LEU A 131 -4.28 -16.41 9.35
CA LEU A 131 -4.84 -17.35 8.36
C LEU A 131 -6.35 -17.40 8.57
N GLY A 132 -7.01 -16.24 8.43
CA GLY A 132 -8.45 -16.09 8.47
C GLY A 132 -9.09 -16.22 7.08
N ASP A 133 -10.38 -15.92 6.99
CA ASP A 133 -11.17 -16.12 5.77
C ASP A 133 -10.60 -15.41 4.54
N ILE A 134 -10.03 -14.21 4.72
CA ILE A 134 -9.48 -13.42 3.61
C ILE A 134 -8.20 -14.09 3.08
N GLU A 135 -7.31 -14.54 3.96
CA GLU A 135 -6.09 -15.25 3.58
C GLU A 135 -6.41 -16.61 2.93
N LEU A 136 -7.46 -17.30 3.42
CA LEU A 136 -7.93 -18.55 2.80
C LEU A 136 -8.47 -18.33 1.39
N LEU A 137 -9.22 -17.24 1.16
CA LEU A 137 -9.67 -16.85 -0.19
C LEU A 137 -8.47 -16.53 -1.10
N GLN A 138 -7.49 -15.76 -0.60
CA GLN A 138 -6.30 -15.42 -1.37
C GLN A 138 -5.46 -16.65 -1.73
N LEU A 139 -5.36 -17.64 -0.84
CA LEU A 139 -4.74 -18.92 -1.14
C LEU A 139 -5.49 -19.69 -2.21
N LYS A 140 -6.83 -19.75 -2.10
CA LYS A 140 -7.69 -20.45 -3.07
C LYS A 140 -7.55 -19.88 -4.49
N GLU A 141 -7.44 -18.57 -4.64
CA GLU A 141 -7.20 -17.92 -5.95
C GLU A 141 -5.86 -18.34 -6.59
N GLN A 142 -4.87 -18.71 -5.76
CA GLN A 142 -3.57 -19.23 -6.20
C GLN A 142 -3.57 -20.77 -6.35
N GLY A 143 -4.71 -21.44 -6.16
CA GLY A 143 -4.80 -22.90 -6.17
C GLY A 143 -4.15 -23.58 -4.97
N LEU A 144 -3.98 -22.85 -3.86
CA LEU A 144 -3.32 -23.30 -2.65
C LEU A 144 -4.29 -23.42 -1.48
N THR A 145 -3.85 -24.16 -0.46
CA THR A 145 -4.50 -24.26 0.86
C THR A 145 -3.46 -23.99 1.95
N PRO A 146 -3.85 -23.80 3.22
CA PRO A 146 -2.88 -23.70 4.31
C PRO A 146 -1.95 -24.92 4.46
N ASP A 147 -2.37 -26.07 3.99
CA ASP A 147 -1.63 -27.31 4.10
C ASP A 147 -0.84 -27.66 2.81
N SER A 148 -0.90 -26.80 1.79
CA SER A 148 -0.08 -26.90 0.58
C SER A 148 1.37 -26.59 0.91
N VAL A 149 2.31 -27.33 0.25
CA VAL A 149 3.76 -27.11 0.33
C VAL A 149 4.19 -26.34 -0.92
N PRO A 150 4.47 -25.02 -0.81
CA PRO A 150 4.91 -24.24 -1.96
C PRO A 150 6.33 -24.61 -2.39
N ALA A 151 6.61 -24.54 -3.70
CA ALA A 151 7.95 -24.79 -4.22
C ALA A 151 8.97 -23.82 -3.60
N SER A 152 10.24 -24.26 -3.55
CA SER A 152 11.33 -23.40 -3.06
C SER A 152 11.43 -22.11 -3.89
N GLY A 153 11.40 -20.95 -3.20
CA GLY A 153 11.39 -19.62 -3.80
C GLY A 153 10.03 -19.14 -4.28
N GLN A 154 8.99 -19.96 -4.24
CA GLN A 154 7.63 -19.53 -4.59
C GLN A 154 7.10 -18.52 -3.56
N ILE A 155 6.73 -17.34 -4.03
CA ILE A 155 6.05 -16.34 -3.18
C ILE A 155 4.55 -16.69 -3.14
N VAL A 156 4.04 -16.92 -1.94
CA VAL A 156 2.62 -17.15 -1.68
C VAL A 156 2.05 -15.89 -1.03
N GLN A 157 1.21 -15.17 -1.77
CA GLN A 157 0.53 -13.99 -1.25
C GLN A 157 -0.65 -14.38 -0.35
N LEU A 158 -0.77 -13.72 0.79
CA LEU A 158 -1.82 -13.96 1.78
C LEU A 158 -2.81 -12.79 1.85
N ARG A 159 -2.44 -11.64 1.28
CA ARG A 159 -3.29 -10.45 1.15
C ARG A 159 -3.04 -9.75 -0.19
N ALA A 160 -4.04 -9.08 -0.72
CA ALA A 160 -3.92 -8.25 -1.92
C ALA A 160 -3.38 -6.85 -1.57
N ASN A 161 -3.70 -6.33 -0.37
CA ASN A 161 -3.24 -5.02 0.07
C ASN A 161 -1.87 -5.08 0.77
N SER A 162 -1.10 -4.00 0.67
CA SER A 162 0.26 -3.88 1.22
C SER A 162 0.31 -3.33 2.66
N ASN A 163 -0.83 -3.34 3.39
CA ASN A 163 -0.90 -2.76 4.72
C ASN A 163 -0.10 -3.57 5.75
N ILE A 164 0.74 -2.86 6.50
CA ILE A 164 1.50 -3.45 7.63
C ILE A 164 0.55 -3.96 8.72
N SER A 165 -0.60 -3.31 8.90
CA SER A 165 -1.63 -3.71 9.87
C SER A 165 -2.27 -5.06 9.59
N THR A 166 -2.12 -5.60 8.39
CA THR A 166 -2.64 -6.91 7.97
C THR A 166 -1.56 -7.97 7.77
N GLY A 167 -0.37 -7.74 8.33
CA GLY A 167 0.76 -8.68 8.27
C GLY A 167 1.76 -8.42 7.14
N GLY A 168 1.63 -7.29 6.42
CA GLY A 168 2.58 -6.89 5.38
C GLY A 168 4.00 -6.67 5.93
N ASP A 169 4.97 -6.66 5.02
CA ASP A 169 6.38 -6.37 5.29
C ASP A 169 6.72 -4.92 4.91
N SER A 170 7.69 -4.34 5.61
CA SER A 170 8.27 -3.04 5.28
C SER A 170 9.75 -3.21 4.88
N ILE A 171 10.11 -2.70 3.70
CA ILE A 171 11.47 -2.77 3.20
C ILE A 171 12.00 -1.35 3.01
N ASP A 172 13.13 -1.02 3.64
CA ASP A 172 13.75 0.29 3.46
C ASP A 172 14.34 0.43 2.06
N MET A 173 13.87 1.44 1.33
CA MET A 173 14.30 1.76 -0.03
C MET A 173 14.90 3.16 -0.14
N THR A 174 15.20 3.80 0.99
CA THR A 174 15.62 5.20 1.05
C THR A 174 16.88 5.49 0.23
N ASP A 175 17.87 4.60 0.32
CA ASP A 175 19.14 4.80 -0.37
C ASP A 175 19.08 4.43 -1.87
N GLN A 176 18.13 3.57 -2.25
CA GLN A 176 17.91 3.14 -3.64
C GLN A 176 17.00 4.08 -4.44
N MET A 177 16.14 4.83 -3.73
CA MET A 177 15.19 5.74 -4.36
C MET A 177 15.89 6.93 -5.00
N HIS A 178 15.59 7.19 -6.28
CA HIS A 178 16.11 8.35 -6.98
C HIS A 178 15.70 9.66 -6.27
N ASP A 179 16.64 10.61 -6.14
CA ASP A 179 16.45 11.82 -5.34
C ASP A 179 15.30 12.72 -5.84
N SER A 180 15.01 12.69 -7.14
CA SER A 180 13.88 13.47 -7.69
C SER A 180 12.53 13.06 -7.10
N TYR A 181 12.32 11.78 -6.74
CA TYR A 181 11.10 11.35 -6.05
C TYR A 181 11.05 11.82 -4.59
N LYS A 182 12.22 11.88 -3.91
CA LYS A 182 12.30 12.44 -2.56
C LYS A 182 11.95 13.93 -2.56
N GLN A 183 12.48 14.69 -3.55
CA GLN A 183 12.13 16.11 -3.74
C GLN A 183 10.67 16.31 -4.12
N LEU A 184 10.12 15.43 -4.97
CA LEU A 184 8.71 15.42 -5.32
C LEU A 184 7.82 15.25 -4.09
N ALA A 185 8.13 14.29 -3.19
CA ALA A 185 7.39 14.07 -1.96
C ALA A 185 7.42 15.29 -1.04
N VAL A 186 8.56 15.99 -0.95
CA VAL A 186 8.68 17.27 -0.24
C VAL A 186 7.76 18.33 -0.87
N GLY A 187 7.77 18.47 -2.18
CA GLY A 187 6.89 19.42 -2.90
C GLY A 187 5.41 19.14 -2.64
N ILE A 188 5.00 17.87 -2.56
CA ILE A 188 3.63 17.46 -2.21
C ILE A 188 3.30 17.87 -0.76
N ALA A 189 4.20 17.57 0.19
CA ALA A 189 4.01 17.94 1.59
C ALA A 189 3.87 19.46 1.77
N HIS A 190 4.68 20.26 1.04
CA HIS A 190 4.58 21.72 1.04
C HIS A 190 3.25 22.21 0.45
N ALA A 191 2.80 21.65 -0.67
CA ALA A 191 1.50 21.99 -1.27
C ALA A 191 0.34 21.73 -0.29
N MET A 192 0.46 20.68 0.55
CA MET A 192 -0.47 20.34 1.61
C MET A 192 -0.25 21.17 2.90
N ARG A 193 0.77 22.03 2.97
CA ARG A 193 1.19 22.77 4.17
C ARG A 193 1.47 21.84 5.37
N ALA A 194 1.96 20.65 5.11
CA ALA A 194 2.24 19.63 6.11
C ALA A 194 3.72 19.66 6.51
N LYS A 195 4.03 19.89 7.79
CA LYS A 195 5.38 19.79 8.34
C LYS A 195 5.84 18.34 8.51
N VAL A 196 4.90 17.42 8.74
CA VAL A 196 5.12 15.98 8.78
C VAL A 196 4.10 15.36 7.84
N CYS A 197 4.56 14.56 6.89
CA CYS A 197 3.68 13.97 5.89
C CYS A 197 4.17 12.57 5.47
N GLY A 198 3.24 11.64 5.37
CA GLY A 198 3.44 10.40 4.65
C GLY A 198 2.86 10.54 3.25
N VAL A 199 3.69 10.38 2.23
CA VAL A 199 3.24 10.47 0.82
C VAL A 199 3.35 9.10 0.19
N ASP A 200 2.27 8.62 -0.43
CA ASP A 200 2.22 7.37 -1.18
C ASP A 200 2.29 7.64 -2.67
N LEU A 201 3.34 7.13 -3.30
CA LEU A 201 3.56 7.23 -4.74
C LEU A 201 3.57 5.84 -5.38
N ILE A 202 2.91 5.72 -6.54
CA ILE A 202 3.15 4.62 -7.47
C ILE A 202 4.31 5.02 -8.39
N ILE A 203 5.34 4.19 -8.45
CA ILE A 203 6.55 4.43 -9.25
C ILE A 203 6.87 3.16 -10.05
N PRO A 204 6.87 3.21 -11.39
CA PRO A 204 7.24 2.06 -12.23
C PRO A 204 8.70 1.63 -12.10
N ASP A 205 9.61 2.60 -12.01
CA ASP A 205 11.06 2.37 -11.92
C ASP A 205 11.71 3.42 -11.01
N LEU A 206 12.04 2.98 -9.79
CA LEU A 206 12.60 3.85 -8.74
C LEU A 206 14.03 4.37 -9.06
N THR A 207 14.71 3.76 -10.03
CA THR A 207 16.08 4.12 -10.42
C THR A 207 16.15 5.26 -11.45
N LYS A 208 15.02 5.52 -12.13
CA LYS A 208 14.90 6.60 -13.11
C LYS A 208 14.39 7.89 -12.46
N PRO A 209 14.76 9.06 -13.00
CA PRO A 209 14.25 10.32 -12.47
C PRO A 209 12.73 10.45 -12.64
N ALA A 210 12.09 11.19 -11.73
CA ALA A 210 10.69 11.55 -11.84
C ALA A 210 10.50 12.54 -13.00
N GLU A 211 9.76 12.11 -14.02
CA GLU A 211 9.37 12.96 -15.13
C GLU A 211 7.94 13.49 -14.97
N PRO A 212 7.57 14.64 -15.56
CA PRO A 212 6.23 15.22 -15.41
C PRO A 212 5.16 14.47 -16.24
N SER A 213 5.21 13.16 -16.31
CA SER A 213 4.21 12.32 -17.00
C SER A 213 3.62 11.29 -16.06
N LEU A 214 2.34 10.91 -16.25
CA LEU A 214 1.69 9.86 -15.46
C LEU A 214 2.32 8.49 -15.64
N SER A 215 3.09 8.29 -16.73
CA SER A 215 3.82 7.05 -16.96
C SER A 215 5.04 6.87 -16.06
N SER A 216 5.52 7.94 -15.40
CA SER A 216 6.70 7.89 -14.54
C SER A 216 6.37 7.86 -13.05
N TRP A 217 5.20 8.31 -12.63
CA TRP A 217 4.73 8.28 -11.24
C TRP A 217 3.31 8.82 -11.07
N GLY A 218 2.66 8.46 -9.97
CA GLY A 218 1.39 9.05 -9.56
C GLY A 218 1.25 9.09 -8.04
N VAL A 219 0.55 10.12 -7.55
CA VAL A 219 0.22 10.28 -6.12
C VAL A 219 -1.05 9.51 -5.82
N ILE A 220 -1.02 8.65 -4.80
CA ILE A 220 -2.19 7.94 -4.30
C ILE A 220 -2.80 8.68 -3.11
N GLU A 221 -1.95 9.03 -2.14
CA GLU A 221 -2.40 9.52 -0.85
C GLU A 221 -1.33 10.39 -0.19
N ALA A 222 -1.78 11.36 0.64
CA ALA A 222 -0.94 12.12 1.53
C ALA A 222 -1.54 12.13 2.95
N ASN A 223 -0.77 11.67 3.94
CA ASN A 223 -1.19 11.48 5.32
C ASN A 223 -0.52 12.46 6.27
N PHE A 224 -1.29 13.18 7.11
CA PHE A 224 -0.76 14.12 8.10
C PHE A 224 -0.25 13.45 9.40
N ASN A 225 -0.55 12.17 9.61
CA ASN A 225 -0.09 11.41 10.77
C ASN A 225 0.53 10.07 10.34
N PRO A 226 1.68 10.10 9.66
CA PRO A 226 2.31 8.89 9.15
C PRO A 226 2.89 8.05 10.28
N MET A 227 2.71 6.72 10.17
CA MET A 227 3.32 5.77 11.09
C MET A 227 4.85 5.76 10.92
N MET A 228 5.59 6.07 12.00
CA MET A 228 7.06 6.05 11.98
C MET A 228 7.66 4.67 12.23
N MET A 229 6.97 3.82 13.00
CA MET A 229 7.51 2.54 13.49
C MET A 229 8.04 1.64 12.36
N MET A 230 7.31 1.55 11.25
CA MET A 230 7.70 0.73 10.10
C MET A 230 8.97 1.22 9.39
N HIS A 231 9.33 2.51 9.54
CA HIS A 231 10.59 3.06 9.02
C HIS A 231 11.75 2.92 10.03
N ILE A 232 11.44 3.01 11.32
CA ILE A 232 12.44 2.86 12.39
C ILE A 232 12.83 1.39 12.54
N PHE A 233 11.88 0.49 12.38
CA PHE A 233 12.05 -0.96 12.49
C PHE A 233 11.54 -1.65 11.23
N PRO A 234 12.20 -1.45 10.06
CA PRO A 234 11.80 -2.13 8.84
C PRO A 234 12.08 -3.64 8.96
N TYR A 235 11.27 -4.45 8.26
CA TYR A 235 11.50 -5.89 8.16
C TYR A 235 12.83 -6.21 7.47
N GLN A 236 13.17 -5.39 6.46
CA GLN A 236 14.46 -5.49 5.75
C GLN A 236 15.03 -4.09 5.49
N GLY A 237 16.37 -3.98 5.51
CA GLY A 237 17.09 -2.75 5.22
C GLY A 237 17.50 -1.98 6.48
N LYS A 238 17.71 -0.68 6.36
CA LYS A 238 18.27 0.17 7.40
C LYS A 238 17.19 0.79 8.28
N SER A 239 17.40 0.78 9.60
CA SER A 239 16.59 1.59 10.51
C SER A 239 16.81 3.08 10.26
N ARG A 240 15.73 3.84 10.12
CA ARG A 240 15.76 5.30 9.97
C ARG A 240 15.34 5.95 11.29
N ARG A 241 16.25 6.71 11.91
CA ARG A 241 16.05 7.30 13.26
C ARG A 241 15.13 8.51 13.24
N LEU A 242 13.90 8.36 12.73
CA LEU A 242 12.93 9.45 12.52
C LEU A 242 12.57 10.17 13.81
N THR A 243 12.45 9.43 14.93
CA THR A 243 12.07 10.02 16.23
C THR A 243 13.00 11.15 16.64
N LYS A 244 14.33 10.98 16.46
CA LYS A 244 15.31 12.04 16.77
C LYS A 244 15.04 13.30 15.94
N ASN A 245 14.78 13.15 14.65
CA ASN A 245 14.56 14.26 13.75
C ASN A 245 13.24 14.98 14.07
N VAL A 246 12.19 14.25 14.40
CA VAL A 246 10.89 14.82 14.82
C VAL A 246 11.04 15.59 16.14
N ILE A 247 11.75 15.02 17.14
CA ILE A 247 12.01 15.71 18.42
C ILE A 247 12.80 17.00 18.17
N LYS A 248 13.85 16.95 17.35
CA LYS A 248 14.64 18.14 16.99
C LYS A 248 13.81 19.22 16.32
N MET A 249 12.86 18.85 15.47
CA MET A 249 11.95 19.80 14.82
C MET A 249 10.98 20.42 15.83
N LEU A 250 10.45 19.63 16.77
CA LEU A 250 9.45 20.09 17.74
C LEU A 250 10.08 20.88 18.91
N PHE A 251 11.31 20.54 19.28
CA PHE A 251 12.05 21.07 20.42
C PHE A 251 13.49 21.39 20.02
N PRO A 252 13.72 22.40 19.17
CA PRO A 252 15.04 22.71 18.64
C PRO A 252 16.05 23.13 19.73
N GLU A 253 15.56 23.59 20.87
CA GLU A 253 16.37 24.01 22.03
C GLU A 253 16.83 22.86 22.93
N VAL A 254 16.30 21.64 22.74
CA VAL A 254 16.58 20.49 23.63
C VAL A 254 17.56 19.51 23.01
N VAL A 255 17.84 19.59 21.70
CA VAL A 255 18.64 18.60 20.95
C VAL A 255 19.87 19.19 20.28
#